data_f34ebc1b8e4e9b5ea432a462a1e12653
#
_entry.id   f34ebc1b8e4e9b5ea432a462a1e12653
#
_cell.length_a   1.000
_cell.length_b   1.000
_cell.length_c   1.000
_cell.angle_alpha   90.00
_cell.angle_beta   90.00
_cell.angle_gamma   90.00
#
_symmetry.space_group_name_H-M   'P 1'
#
loop_
_entity.id
_entity.type
_entity.pdbx_description
1 polymer ?
#
loop_
_entity_poly.entity_id
_entity_poly.type
_entity_poly.pdbx_seq_one_letter_code
_entity_poly.pdbx_strand_id
1 'polypeptide(L)'
;KNIPKISPLSTRPVEYRKNVFQSVTEKSFFRKKMYEYLEKKLDTTQHIVIVADEKNRDIEKELQLRFPWSIRLRPEKSDYIIPELVDSLLLDSVQNKIILETQSFPLIASAISQFNVQNTENRNVQVYTTYRSNAYNNDNLSRKALGGIKLTYPSGFKPFYKTFDQDYVKSFINKYGKYPNIEALRGYDVSIDAILRTAFTKNLIK
;
A
#
# COMPACT_ATOMS: atom_id res chain seq x y z
N LYS A 1 18.58 -9.09 32.21
CA LYS A 1 18.48 -7.65 31.89
C LYS A 1 17.39 -7.47 30.83
N ASN A 2 16.34 -6.73 31.15
CA ASN A 2 15.28 -6.36 30.19
C ASN A 2 15.78 -5.24 29.26
N ILE A 3 16.49 -5.62 28.20
CA ILE A 3 16.96 -4.66 27.20
C ILE A 3 15.80 -4.41 26.22
N PRO A 4 15.40 -3.16 26.00
CA PRO A 4 14.41 -2.83 24.99
C PRO A 4 14.86 -3.27 23.60
N LYS A 5 13.97 -3.95 22.88
CA LYS A 5 14.19 -4.37 21.48
C LYS A 5 13.17 -3.67 20.62
N ILE A 6 13.61 -2.98 19.59
CA ILE A 6 12.74 -2.27 18.65
C ILE A 6 12.83 -2.95 17.30
N SER A 7 11.67 -3.30 16.74
CA SER A 7 11.53 -3.79 15.36
C SER A 7 11.16 -2.60 14.45
N PRO A 8 12.13 -2.00 13.74
CA PRO A 8 11.89 -0.73 13.06
C PRO A 8 11.16 -0.84 11.72
N LEU A 9 11.23 -2.01 11.06
CA LEU A 9 10.77 -2.15 9.67
C LEU A 9 9.86 -3.37 9.42
N SER A 10 9.62 -4.23 10.40
CA SER A 10 8.79 -5.42 10.23
C SER A 10 7.31 -5.10 10.36
N THR A 11 6.52 -5.54 9.38
CA THR A 11 5.04 -5.56 9.42
C THR A 11 4.49 -6.92 9.85
N ARG A 12 5.38 -7.89 10.19
CA ARG A 12 4.96 -9.19 10.72
C ARG A 12 4.55 -9.03 12.17
N PRO A 13 3.54 -9.78 12.65
CA PRO A 13 3.21 -9.81 14.05
C PRO A 13 4.47 -10.13 14.88
N VAL A 14 4.72 -9.33 15.89
CA VAL A 14 5.81 -9.58 16.84
C VAL A 14 5.17 -10.14 18.10
N GLU A 15 5.76 -11.20 18.66
CA GLU A 15 5.34 -11.69 19.95
C GLU A 15 5.52 -10.56 20.99
N TYR A 16 4.40 -10.05 21.49
CA TYR A 16 4.39 -8.94 22.44
C TYR A 16 5.00 -9.38 23.77
N ARG A 17 6.26 -9.01 23.96
CA ARG A 17 6.96 -9.12 25.25
C ARG A 17 7.12 -7.74 25.84
N LYS A 18 7.21 -7.69 27.16
CA LYS A 18 7.32 -6.44 27.93
C LYS A 18 8.44 -5.49 27.47
N ASN A 19 9.44 -5.99 26.74
CA ASN A 19 10.60 -5.25 26.24
C ASN A 19 10.70 -5.21 24.72
N VAL A 20 9.65 -5.62 23.96
CA VAL A 20 9.66 -5.63 22.50
C VAL A 20 8.67 -4.61 21.98
N PHE A 21 9.14 -3.69 21.12
CA PHE A 21 8.36 -2.63 20.52
C PHE A 21 8.40 -2.76 19.00
N GLN A 22 7.24 -2.74 18.39
CA GLN A 22 7.10 -2.69 16.93
C GLN A 22 6.76 -1.26 16.51
N SER A 23 7.60 -0.65 15.68
CA SER A 23 7.39 0.72 15.23
C SER A 23 6.60 0.84 13.93
N VAL A 24 6.44 -0.25 13.20
CA VAL A 24 5.62 -0.33 11.98
C VAL A 24 4.38 -1.14 12.26
N THR A 25 3.24 -0.61 11.89
CA THR A 25 1.94 -1.25 12.07
C THR A 25 1.85 -2.56 11.28
N GLU A 26 1.15 -3.54 11.82
CA GLU A 26 0.91 -4.82 11.18
C GLU A 26 0.10 -4.66 9.87
N LYS A 27 0.33 -5.58 8.94
CA LYS A 27 -0.36 -5.64 7.65
C LYS A 27 -1.89 -5.69 7.78
N SER A 28 -2.38 -6.43 8.77
CA SER A 28 -3.81 -6.57 9.09
C SER A 28 -4.47 -5.22 9.43
N PHE A 29 -3.77 -4.36 10.16
CA PHE A 29 -4.27 -3.04 10.52
C PHE A 29 -4.39 -2.12 9.30
N PHE A 30 -3.38 -2.11 8.40
CA PHE A 30 -3.45 -1.35 7.15
C PHE A 30 -4.66 -1.76 6.32
N ARG A 31 -4.88 -3.08 6.19
CA ARG A 31 -6.01 -3.62 5.46
C ARG A 31 -7.34 -3.19 6.07
N LYS A 32 -7.48 -3.34 7.40
CA LYS A 32 -8.67 -2.87 8.12
C LYS A 32 -8.96 -1.39 7.86
N LYS A 33 -7.94 -0.53 7.95
CA LYS A 33 -8.10 0.91 7.69
C LYS A 33 -8.46 1.22 6.24
N MET A 34 -7.94 0.43 5.30
CA MET A 34 -8.33 0.56 3.91
C MET A 34 -9.77 0.13 3.65
N TYR A 35 -10.24 -0.93 4.31
CA TYR A 35 -11.66 -1.32 4.24
C TYR A 35 -12.57 -0.21 4.75
N GLU A 36 -12.29 0.36 5.92
CA GLU A 36 -13.04 1.50 6.48
C GLU A 36 -13.06 2.71 5.53
N TYR A 37 -11.95 2.94 4.81
CA TYR A 37 -11.86 4.00 3.81
C TYR A 37 -12.71 3.70 2.58
N LEU A 38 -12.62 2.47 2.04
CA LEU A 38 -13.37 2.03 0.86
C LEU A 38 -14.88 2.06 1.14
N GLU A 39 -15.34 1.56 2.29
CA GLU A 39 -16.76 1.59 2.70
C GLU A 39 -17.35 3.01 2.78
N LYS A 40 -16.52 4.01 3.07
CA LYS A 40 -16.92 5.42 3.06
C LYS A 40 -16.90 6.07 1.68
N LYS A 41 -16.12 5.52 0.74
CA LYS A 41 -15.86 6.13 -0.56
C LYS A 41 -16.59 5.46 -1.71
N LEU A 42 -16.91 4.18 -1.57
CA LEU A 42 -17.52 3.37 -2.60
C LEU A 42 -18.99 3.12 -2.26
N ASP A 43 -19.83 3.28 -3.26
CA ASP A 43 -21.28 3.06 -3.16
C ASP A 43 -21.82 2.33 -4.41
N THR A 44 -23.11 2.08 -4.45
CA THR A 44 -23.77 1.32 -5.51
C THR A 44 -23.88 2.08 -6.85
N THR A 45 -23.55 3.36 -6.90
CA THR A 45 -23.52 4.15 -8.14
C THR A 45 -22.24 3.93 -8.93
N GLN A 46 -21.24 3.31 -8.32
CA GLN A 46 -19.94 3.05 -8.91
C GLN A 46 -19.82 1.59 -9.34
N HIS A 47 -19.11 1.39 -10.43
CA HIS A 47 -18.81 0.06 -10.93
C HIS A 47 -17.55 -0.50 -10.26
N ILE A 48 -17.72 -1.51 -9.41
CA ILE A 48 -16.62 -2.07 -8.62
C ILE A 48 -16.17 -3.40 -9.22
N VAL A 49 -14.89 -3.52 -9.55
CA VAL A 49 -14.25 -4.75 -10.01
C VAL A 49 -13.17 -5.17 -9.02
N ILE A 50 -13.27 -6.40 -8.51
CA ILE A 50 -12.27 -6.99 -7.63
C ILE A 50 -11.39 -7.92 -8.44
N VAL A 51 -10.07 -7.69 -8.39
CA VAL A 51 -9.04 -8.50 -9.03
C VAL A 51 -8.16 -9.10 -7.96
N ALA A 52 -8.18 -10.42 -7.82
CA ALA A 52 -7.37 -11.11 -6.83
C ALA A 52 -6.75 -12.38 -7.42
N ASP A 53 -5.48 -12.65 -7.08
CA ASP A 53 -4.85 -13.93 -7.38
C ASP A 53 -5.34 -15.03 -6.41
N GLU A 54 -4.95 -16.27 -6.70
CA GLU A 54 -5.36 -17.43 -5.92
C GLU A 54 -4.94 -17.36 -4.44
N LYS A 55 -3.78 -16.72 -4.16
CA LYS A 55 -3.26 -16.56 -2.79
C LYS A 55 -4.06 -15.55 -1.95
N ASN A 56 -4.83 -14.69 -2.61
CA ASN A 56 -5.63 -13.64 -1.97
C ASN A 56 -7.15 -13.91 -2.06
N ARG A 57 -7.58 -15.16 -2.29
CA ARG A 57 -9.01 -15.53 -2.36
C ARG A 57 -9.80 -15.21 -1.10
N ASP A 58 -9.18 -15.31 0.06
CA ASP A 58 -9.88 -14.98 1.30
C ASP A 58 -10.14 -13.47 1.41
N ILE A 59 -9.23 -12.66 0.90
CA ILE A 59 -9.41 -11.21 0.80
C ILE A 59 -10.48 -10.86 -0.24
N GLU A 60 -10.50 -11.56 -1.38
CA GLU A 60 -11.55 -11.43 -2.39
C GLU A 60 -12.94 -11.68 -1.79
N LYS A 61 -13.10 -12.78 -1.03
CA LYS A 61 -14.36 -13.10 -0.35
C LYS A 61 -14.74 -12.02 0.67
N GLU A 62 -13.80 -11.54 1.47
CA GLU A 62 -14.04 -10.48 2.44
C GLU A 62 -14.48 -9.18 1.76
N LEU A 63 -13.85 -8.80 0.65
CA LEU A 63 -14.23 -7.64 -0.15
C LEU A 63 -15.62 -7.79 -0.76
N GLN A 64 -15.98 -9.01 -1.23
CA GLN A 64 -17.30 -9.27 -1.76
C GLN A 64 -18.42 -9.20 -0.72
N LEU A 65 -18.14 -9.62 0.53
CA LEU A 65 -19.09 -9.45 1.62
C LEU A 65 -19.35 -7.96 1.92
N ARG A 66 -18.36 -7.10 1.72
CA ARG A 66 -18.48 -5.65 1.92
C ARG A 66 -19.11 -4.94 0.73
N PHE A 67 -18.82 -5.42 -0.48
CA PHE A 67 -19.30 -4.88 -1.75
C PHE A 67 -20.00 -5.98 -2.56
N PRO A 68 -21.23 -6.40 -2.16
CA PRO A 68 -21.93 -7.53 -2.80
C PRO A 68 -22.24 -7.32 -4.28
N TRP A 69 -22.33 -6.06 -4.72
CA TRP A 69 -22.56 -5.68 -6.12
C TRP A 69 -21.29 -5.67 -6.98
N SER A 70 -20.12 -5.96 -6.41
CA SER A 70 -18.88 -5.98 -7.15
C SER A 70 -18.76 -7.19 -8.08
N ILE A 71 -18.08 -6.98 -9.21
CA ILE A 71 -17.76 -8.04 -10.17
C ILE A 71 -16.34 -8.57 -9.87
N ARG A 72 -16.13 -9.85 -10.12
CA ARG A 72 -14.82 -10.49 -9.98
C ARG A 72 -14.15 -10.65 -11.33
N LEU A 73 -12.92 -10.16 -11.42
CA LEU A 73 -12.01 -10.46 -12.52
C LEU A 73 -10.91 -11.40 -12.02
N ARG A 74 -10.93 -12.64 -12.50
CA ARG A 74 -9.91 -13.62 -12.16
C ARG A 74 -8.78 -13.59 -13.19
N PRO A 75 -7.54 -13.40 -12.75
CA PRO A 75 -6.40 -13.45 -13.65
C PRO A 75 -6.18 -14.87 -14.17
N GLU A 76 -5.77 -14.97 -15.42
CA GLU A 76 -5.35 -16.24 -15.98
C GLU A 76 -4.01 -16.65 -15.37
N LYS A 77 -3.89 -17.91 -14.92
CA LYS A 77 -2.67 -18.47 -14.30
C LYS A 77 -2.03 -17.61 -13.20
N SER A 78 -2.82 -16.77 -12.53
CA SER A 78 -2.38 -15.87 -11.43
C SER A 78 -1.37 -14.78 -11.81
N ASP A 79 -1.04 -14.61 -13.08
CA ASP A 79 0.03 -13.69 -13.53
C ASP A 79 -0.39 -12.71 -14.62
N TYR A 80 -1.54 -12.93 -15.24
CA TYR A 80 -1.93 -12.16 -16.42
C TYR A 80 -3.43 -11.88 -16.45
N ILE A 81 -3.81 -10.69 -16.93
CA ILE A 81 -5.20 -10.31 -17.18
C ILE A 81 -5.39 -10.18 -18.70
N ILE A 82 -6.40 -10.86 -19.21
CA ILE A 82 -6.76 -10.84 -20.63
C ILE A 82 -7.33 -9.45 -20.96
N PRO A 83 -6.75 -8.72 -21.97
CA PRO A 83 -7.19 -7.36 -22.32
C PRO A 83 -8.68 -7.28 -22.69
N GLU A 84 -9.18 -8.26 -23.44
CA GLU A 84 -10.57 -8.33 -23.90
C GLU A 84 -11.56 -8.47 -22.73
N LEU A 85 -11.16 -9.18 -21.67
CA LEU A 85 -11.96 -9.26 -20.44
C LEU A 85 -12.01 -7.91 -19.72
N VAL A 86 -10.90 -7.19 -19.66
CA VAL A 86 -10.86 -5.86 -19.06
C VAL A 86 -11.78 -4.91 -19.82
N ASP A 87 -11.69 -4.91 -21.14
CA ASP A 87 -12.52 -4.06 -21.99
C ASP A 87 -14.01 -4.37 -21.83
N SER A 88 -14.39 -5.66 -21.81
CA SER A 88 -15.79 -6.07 -21.65
C SER A 88 -16.38 -5.80 -20.26
N LEU A 89 -15.53 -5.72 -19.23
CA LEU A 89 -15.96 -5.51 -17.85
C LEU A 89 -16.08 -4.04 -17.47
N LEU A 90 -15.29 -3.16 -18.08
CA LEU A 90 -15.31 -1.74 -17.71
C LEU A 90 -16.42 -1.00 -18.46
N LEU A 91 -17.13 -0.15 -17.75
CA LEU A 91 -18.26 0.61 -18.28
C LEU A 91 -17.85 2.02 -18.67
N ASP A 92 -18.37 2.49 -19.81
CA ASP A 92 -18.24 3.88 -20.23
C ASP A 92 -19.20 4.79 -19.44
N SER A 93 -18.81 6.05 -19.27
CA SER A 93 -19.59 7.07 -18.57
C SER A 93 -19.89 6.78 -17.09
N VAL A 94 -19.22 5.78 -16.50
CA VAL A 94 -19.31 5.40 -15.09
C VAL A 94 -17.92 5.41 -14.45
N GLN A 95 -17.85 5.64 -13.15
CA GLN A 95 -16.60 5.51 -12.42
C GLN A 95 -16.30 4.04 -12.15
N ASN A 96 -15.27 3.50 -12.82
CA ASN A 96 -14.78 2.15 -12.59
C ASN A 96 -13.78 2.15 -11.43
N LYS A 97 -14.09 1.44 -10.36
CA LYS A 97 -13.28 1.29 -9.14
C LYS A 97 -12.73 -0.12 -9.07
N ILE A 98 -11.44 -0.26 -9.24
CA ILE A 98 -10.76 -1.55 -9.25
C ILE A 98 -10.09 -1.77 -7.90
N ILE A 99 -10.35 -2.90 -7.26
CA ILE A 99 -9.64 -3.31 -6.05
C ILE A 99 -8.71 -4.47 -6.44
N LEU A 100 -7.39 -4.18 -6.50
CA LEU A 100 -6.36 -5.11 -6.94
C LEU A 100 -5.65 -5.72 -5.74
N GLU A 101 -5.85 -7.03 -5.51
CA GLU A 101 -5.29 -7.77 -4.39
C GLU A 101 -4.32 -8.84 -4.87
N THR A 102 -3.06 -8.46 -5.01
CA THR A 102 -1.97 -9.36 -5.37
C THR A 102 -0.62 -8.85 -4.88
N GLN A 103 0.33 -9.75 -4.71
CA GLN A 103 1.73 -9.45 -4.46
C GLN A 103 2.62 -9.97 -5.62
N SER A 104 2.04 -10.58 -6.64
CA SER A 104 2.73 -11.03 -7.85
C SER A 104 3.05 -9.81 -8.72
N PHE A 105 4.34 -9.55 -8.96
CA PHE A 105 4.77 -8.45 -9.83
C PHE A 105 4.23 -8.59 -11.25
N PRO A 106 4.28 -9.77 -11.91
CA PRO A 106 3.71 -9.94 -13.26
C PRO A 106 2.23 -9.55 -13.31
N LEU A 107 1.43 -9.97 -12.33
CA LEU A 107 0.02 -9.62 -12.29
C LEU A 107 -0.21 -8.12 -12.03
N ILE A 108 0.58 -7.50 -11.13
CA ILE A 108 0.54 -6.05 -10.90
C ILE A 108 0.85 -5.32 -12.20
N ALA A 109 1.93 -5.69 -12.89
CA ALA A 109 2.35 -5.04 -14.13
C ALA A 109 1.30 -5.17 -15.24
N SER A 110 0.75 -6.38 -15.42
CA SER A 110 -0.34 -6.64 -16.36
C SER A 110 -1.58 -5.82 -16.04
N ALA A 111 -2.06 -5.85 -14.79
CA ALA A 111 -3.24 -5.11 -14.34
C ALA A 111 -3.08 -3.60 -14.52
N ILE A 112 -1.97 -3.03 -14.05
CA ILE A 112 -1.69 -1.59 -14.16
C ILE A 112 -1.63 -1.15 -15.63
N SER A 113 -0.98 -1.95 -16.49
CA SER A 113 -0.91 -1.67 -17.93
C SER A 113 -2.29 -1.67 -18.57
N GLN A 114 -3.09 -2.72 -18.35
CA GLN A 114 -4.42 -2.86 -18.94
C GLN A 114 -5.37 -1.76 -18.44
N PHE A 115 -5.45 -1.53 -17.14
CA PHE A 115 -6.31 -0.49 -16.57
C PHE A 115 -5.88 0.93 -17.00
N ASN A 116 -4.57 1.17 -17.17
CA ASN A 116 -4.10 2.47 -17.66
C ASN A 116 -4.47 2.71 -19.13
N VAL A 117 -4.41 1.68 -19.99
CA VAL A 117 -4.84 1.77 -21.40
C VAL A 117 -6.35 2.05 -21.49
N GLN A 118 -7.14 1.41 -20.63
CA GLN A 118 -8.59 1.57 -20.59
C GLN A 118 -9.05 2.88 -19.90
N ASN A 119 -8.14 3.60 -19.22
CA ASN A 119 -8.46 4.87 -18.58
C ASN A 119 -8.46 6.01 -19.60
N THR A 120 -9.60 6.30 -20.18
CA THR A 120 -9.82 7.32 -21.23
C THR A 120 -10.72 8.46 -20.70
N GLU A 121 -10.97 9.47 -21.53
CA GLU A 121 -11.90 10.56 -21.21
C GLU A 121 -13.33 10.04 -20.94
N ASN A 122 -13.76 9.02 -21.66
CA ASN A 122 -15.09 8.42 -21.52
C ASN A 122 -15.15 7.30 -20.46
N ARG A 123 -14.01 6.76 -20.06
CA ARG A 123 -13.91 5.61 -19.15
C ARG A 123 -12.95 5.94 -18.00
N ASN A 124 -13.48 6.40 -16.90
CA ASN A 124 -12.68 6.74 -15.73
C ASN A 124 -12.35 5.50 -14.91
N VAL A 125 -11.05 5.20 -14.75
CA VAL A 125 -10.56 4.05 -13.98
C VAL A 125 -9.72 4.52 -12.80
N GLN A 126 -10.05 4.04 -11.61
CA GLN A 126 -9.25 4.25 -10.40
C GLN A 126 -8.96 2.91 -9.72
N VAL A 127 -7.69 2.71 -9.33
CA VAL A 127 -7.24 1.45 -8.72
C VAL A 127 -6.93 1.64 -7.24
N TYR A 128 -7.37 0.68 -6.44
CA TYR A 128 -7.12 0.57 -5.01
C TYR A 128 -6.40 -0.74 -4.71
N THR A 129 -5.63 -0.79 -3.63
CA THR A 129 -5.17 -2.04 -3.02
C THR A 129 -5.25 -1.92 -1.50
N THR A 130 -5.64 -3.00 -0.82
CA THR A 130 -5.73 -2.99 0.64
C THR A 130 -4.37 -3.14 1.32
N TYR A 131 -3.36 -3.56 0.55
CA TYR A 131 -1.99 -3.63 1.02
C TYR A 131 -0.99 -3.44 -0.12
N ARG A 132 -0.19 -2.38 -0.05
CA ARG A 132 0.88 -2.12 -1.00
C ARG A 132 2.12 -2.94 -0.66
N SER A 133 2.40 -3.99 -1.43
CA SER A 133 3.60 -4.80 -1.29
C SER A 133 4.83 -4.13 -1.93
N ASN A 134 6.03 -4.66 -1.64
CA ASN A 134 7.26 -4.18 -2.28
C ASN A 134 7.29 -4.37 -3.81
N ALA A 135 6.45 -5.25 -4.35
CA ALA A 135 6.33 -5.43 -5.80
C ALA A 135 5.93 -4.14 -6.54
N TYR A 136 5.19 -3.24 -5.88
CA TYR A 136 4.86 -1.91 -6.42
C TYR A 136 6.05 -0.93 -6.47
N ASN A 137 7.19 -1.28 -5.86
CA ASN A 137 8.42 -0.48 -5.91
C ASN A 137 9.36 -0.89 -7.04
N ASN A 138 9.02 -1.94 -7.81
CA ASN A 138 9.83 -2.41 -8.92
C ASN A 138 10.02 -1.30 -9.96
N ASP A 139 11.25 -1.11 -10.43
CA ASP A 139 11.62 -0.03 -11.37
C ASP A 139 10.99 -0.24 -12.76
N ASN A 140 10.63 -1.49 -13.10
CA ASN A 140 9.93 -1.81 -14.35
C ASN A 140 8.44 -1.43 -14.33
N LEU A 141 7.91 -0.97 -13.18
CA LEU A 141 6.53 -0.52 -13.08
C LEU A 141 6.42 0.97 -13.41
N SER A 142 5.65 1.31 -14.44
CA SER A 142 5.48 2.69 -14.89
C SER A 142 4.84 3.58 -13.80
N ARG A 143 5.61 4.54 -13.29
CA ARG A 143 5.11 5.53 -12.32
C ARG A 143 4.04 6.43 -12.93
N LYS A 144 4.15 6.73 -14.22
CA LYS A 144 3.15 7.49 -14.98
C LYS A 144 1.82 6.74 -15.03
N ALA A 145 1.86 5.43 -15.30
CA ALA A 145 0.65 4.60 -15.31
C ALA A 145 -0.01 4.53 -13.94
N LEU A 146 0.78 4.32 -12.87
CA LEU A 146 0.27 4.33 -11.50
C LEU A 146 -0.42 5.65 -11.13
N GLY A 147 0.15 6.78 -11.57
CA GLY A 147 -0.45 8.10 -11.40
C GLY A 147 -1.72 8.29 -12.23
N GLY A 148 -1.72 7.83 -13.49
CA GLY A 148 -2.86 7.90 -14.40
C GLY A 148 -4.11 7.23 -13.84
N ILE A 149 -3.98 6.01 -13.30
CA ILE A 149 -5.07 5.26 -12.67
C ILE A 149 -5.30 5.64 -11.19
N LYS A 150 -4.65 6.68 -10.69
CA LYS A 150 -4.80 7.20 -9.31
C LYS A 150 -4.69 6.11 -8.26
N LEU A 151 -3.63 5.25 -8.36
CA LEU A 151 -3.44 4.15 -7.41
C LEU A 151 -3.49 4.64 -5.96
N THR A 152 -4.45 4.12 -5.22
CA THR A 152 -4.69 4.48 -3.81
C THR A 152 -4.45 3.28 -2.90
N TYR A 153 -3.68 3.48 -1.83
CA TYR A 153 -3.28 2.42 -0.91
C TYR A 153 -3.04 2.97 0.50
N PRO A 154 -3.15 2.14 1.54
CA PRO A 154 -2.83 2.55 2.91
C PRO A 154 -1.32 2.68 3.09
N SER A 155 -0.88 3.74 3.73
CA SER A 155 0.54 3.99 4.02
C SER A 155 0.75 4.35 5.49
N GLY A 156 1.77 3.78 6.10
CA GLY A 156 2.26 4.16 7.42
C GLY A 156 3.27 5.33 7.39
N PHE A 157 3.54 5.86 6.21
CA PHE A 157 4.51 6.94 6.02
C PHE A 157 3.82 8.17 5.44
N LYS A 158 4.21 9.34 5.92
CA LYS A 158 3.87 10.59 5.23
C LYS A 158 4.56 10.61 3.86
N PRO A 159 3.93 11.22 2.84
CA PRO A 159 4.62 11.49 1.59
C PRO A 159 5.90 12.28 1.88
N PHE A 160 7.04 11.81 1.36
CA PHE A 160 8.30 12.51 1.49
C PHE A 160 8.44 13.53 0.35
N TYR A 161 8.39 14.79 0.69
CA TYR A 161 8.67 15.86 -0.25
C TYR A 161 10.14 16.27 -0.10
N LYS A 162 10.88 16.30 -1.18
CA LYS A 162 12.32 16.68 -1.23
C LYS A 162 12.62 18.10 -0.70
N THR A 163 11.59 18.88 -0.39
CA THR A 163 11.68 20.25 0.13
C THR A 163 11.85 20.31 1.66
N PHE A 164 12.05 19.18 2.33
CA PHE A 164 12.26 19.19 3.78
C PHE A 164 13.59 19.81 4.15
N ASP A 165 13.50 20.99 4.75
CA ASP A 165 14.63 21.74 5.29
C ASP A 165 14.96 21.31 6.75
N GLN A 166 15.04 19.99 6.96
CA GLN A 166 15.38 19.43 8.25
C GLN A 166 16.89 19.21 8.37
N ASP A 167 17.48 19.53 9.52
CA ASP A 167 18.91 19.39 9.79
C ASP A 167 19.43 17.97 9.52
N TYR A 168 18.62 16.95 9.84
CA TYR A 168 18.95 15.57 9.50
C TYR A 168 19.13 15.36 8.00
N VAL A 169 18.22 15.88 7.17
CA VAL A 169 18.25 15.72 5.71
C VAL A 169 19.50 16.42 5.15
N LYS A 170 19.79 17.63 5.61
CA LYS A 170 21.01 18.38 5.23
C LYS A 170 22.27 17.60 5.61
N SER A 171 22.34 17.12 6.84
CA SER A 171 23.45 16.33 7.34
C SER A 171 23.64 15.03 6.55
N PHE A 172 22.53 14.36 6.21
CA PHE A 172 22.55 13.15 5.41
C PHE A 172 23.05 13.40 3.99
N ILE A 173 22.57 14.48 3.34
CA ILE A 173 23.02 14.88 1.99
C ILE A 173 24.52 15.22 2.01
N ASN A 174 24.96 15.99 3.00
CA ASN A 174 26.38 16.37 3.14
C ASN A 174 27.28 15.14 3.32
N LYS A 175 26.80 14.12 4.05
CA LYS A 175 27.58 12.90 4.33
C LYS A 175 27.57 11.89 3.19
N TYR A 176 26.42 11.72 2.51
CA TYR A 176 26.21 10.63 1.55
C TYR A 176 25.98 11.10 0.11
N GLY A 177 25.92 12.39 -0.17
CA GLY A 177 25.72 12.96 -1.51
C GLY A 177 24.33 12.71 -2.12
N LYS A 178 23.37 12.21 -1.34
CA LYS A 178 22.00 11.86 -1.81
C LYS A 178 20.95 12.08 -0.72
N TYR A 179 19.71 12.23 -1.13
CA TYR A 179 18.58 12.29 -0.19
C TYR A 179 18.42 10.97 0.58
N PRO A 180 18.02 11.03 1.88
CA PRO A 180 17.67 9.82 2.63
C PRO A 180 16.47 9.13 1.99
N ASN A 181 16.51 7.80 1.92
CA ASN A 181 15.35 6.99 1.57
C ASN A 181 14.42 6.84 2.79
N ILE A 182 13.26 6.18 2.57
CA ILE A 182 12.26 5.97 3.62
C ILE A 182 12.82 5.19 4.80
N GLU A 183 13.67 4.20 4.53
CA GLU A 183 14.32 3.36 5.56
C GLU A 183 15.28 4.18 6.43
N ALA A 184 16.07 5.07 5.82
CA ALA A 184 16.98 5.96 6.54
C ALA A 184 16.22 6.97 7.42
N LEU A 185 15.16 7.58 6.90
CA LEU A 185 14.28 8.47 7.67
C LEU A 185 13.65 7.73 8.85
N ARG A 186 13.11 6.53 8.60
CA ARG A 186 12.49 5.72 9.64
C ARG A 186 13.51 5.31 10.71
N GLY A 187 14.71 4.91 10.31
CA GLY A 187 15.78 4.58 11.23
C GLY A 187 16.13 5.76 12.14
N TYR A 188 16.23 6.96 11.57
CA TYR A 188 16.45 8.19 12.34
C TYR A 188 15.33 8.46 13.34
N ASP A 189 14.07 8.48 12.89
CA ASP A 189 12.91 8.76 13.75
C ASP A 189 12.81 7.79 14.93
N VAL A 190 12.97 6.49 14.65
CA VAL A 190 12.92 5.44 15.68
C VAL A 190 14.07 5.56 16.67
N SER A 191 15.28 5.90 16.19
CA SER A 191 16.44 6.08 17.05
C SER A 191 16.27 7.28 17.96
N ILE A 192 15.82 8.41 17.44
CA ILE A 192 15.55 9.61 18.24
C ILE A 192 14.46 9.36 19.26
N ASP A 193 13.34 8.72 18.87
CA ASP A 193 12.25 8.37 19.80
C ASP A 193 12.78 7.47 20.94
N ALA A 194 13.59 6.46 20.61
CA ALA A 194 14.18 5.57 21.60
C ALA A 194 15.13 6.30 22.56
N ILE A 195 15.97 7.19 22.05
CA ILE A 195 16.89 8.01 22.86
C ILE A 195 16.12 8.94 23.79
N LEU A 196 15.13 9.66 23.25
CA LEU A 196 14.33 10.61 24.03
C LEU A 196 13.55 9.88 25.14
N ARG A 197 12.90 8.75 24.83
CA ARG A 197 12.21 7.94 25.83
C ARG A 197 13.17 7.44 26.91
N THR A 198 14.37 6.98 26.53
CA THR A 198 15.37 6.51 27.49
C THR A 198 15.89 7.64 28.38
N ALA A 199 16.07 8.84 27.81
CA ALA A 199 16.57 10.00 28.56
C ALA A 199 15.53 10.61 29.52
N PHE A 200 14.26 10.66 29.11
CA PHE A 200 13.23 11.40 29.87
C PHE A 200 12.23 10.51 30.62
N THR A 201 12.23 9.20 30.42
CA THR A 201 11.35 8.29 31.16
C THR A 201 12.18 7.28 31.96
N LYS A 202 11.98 7.27 33.29
CA LYS A 202 12.57 6.25 34.19
C LYS A 202 12.13 4.82 33.83
N ASN A 203 11.04 4.67 33.07
CA ASN A 203 10.53 3.40 32.56
C ASN A 203 10.05 3.56 31.13
N LEU A 204 10.76 2.95 30.18
CA LEU A 204 10.32 2.79 28.77
C LEU A 204 8.99 2.02 28.63
N ILE A 205 8.49 1.49 29.75
CA ILE A 205 7.42 0.51 29.82
C ILE A 205 6.32 1.06 30.75
N LYS A 206 5.77 2.20 30.40
CA LYS A 206 4.49 2.63 30.96
C LYS A 206 3.45 2.75 29.86
#